data_6407223134832f3943875d23b9316db1
#
_entry.id   6407223134832f3943875d23b9316db1
#
_cell.length_a   1.000
_cell.length_b   1.000
_cell.length_c   1.000
_cell.angle_alpha   90.00
_cell.angle_beta   90.00
_cell.angle_gamma   90.00
#
_symmetry.space_group_name_H-M   'P 1'
#
loop_
_entity.id
_entity.type
_entity.pdbx_description
1 polymer ?
#
loop_
_entity_poly.entity_id
_entity_poly.type
_entity_poly.pdbx_seq_one_letter_code
_entity_poly.pdbx_strand_id
1 'polypeptide(L)'
;MCIRDRSGKIGVYQTTPERMFHYYVAPQSTSNRTDVRWVKLADTSGEGIFVESDRAFQFSIIPFSDVLLEKARHINELERDGLLTVHLDAEQAGVGTATCGPGVLPQYLVPLKKQSFEFTLYPVK
;
A
#
# COMPACT_ATOMS: atom_id res chain seq x y z
N MET A 1 -13.54 -2.13 1.36
CA MET A 1 -13.77 -1.34 0.13
C MET A 1 -12.63 -0.34 0.01
N CYS A 2 -11.64 -0.61 -0.85
CA CYS A 2 -10.58 0.37 -1.10
C CYS A 2 -11.17 1.53 -1.89
N ILE A 3 -11.32 2.67 -1.26
CA ILE A 3 -11.60 3.90 -1.98
C ILE A 3 -10.30 4.32 -2.64
N ARG A 4 -10.14 3.97 -3.90
CA ARG A 4 -9.10 4.52 -4.75
C ARG A 4 -9.34 6.02 -4.89
N ASP A 5 -8.39 6.81 -4.48
CA ASP A 5 -8.26 8.15 -5.02
C ASP A 5 -7.82 8.00 -6.49
N ARG A 6 -8.82 8.09 -7.37
CA ARG A 6 -8.65 7.86 -8.81
C ARG A 6 -8.22 9.13 -9.49
N SER A 7 -7.11 9.69 -9.15
CA SER A 7 -6.53 10.59 -10.12
C SER A 7 -5.71 9.74 -11.10
N GLY A 8 -6.24 9.46 -12.27
CA GLY A 8 -5.48 8.87 -13.38
C GLY A 8 -4.42 9.85 -13.91
N LYS A 9 -4.01 10.80 -13.09
CA LYS A 9 -2.99 11.80 -13.42
C LYS A 9 -1.63 11.26 -13.03
N ILE A 10 -0.74 11.23 -14.00
CA ILE A 10 0.68 10.99 -13.76
C ILE A 10 1.27 12.23 -13.10
N GLY A 11 2.00 12.05 -12.00
CA GLY A 11 2.60 13.16 -11.27
C GLY A 11 3.46 12.71 -10.11
N VAL A 12 4.13 13.64 -9.48
CA VAL A 12 4.85 13.42 -8.22
C VAL A 12 3.93 13.86 -7.09
N TYR A 13 3.67 12.97 -6.16
CA TYR A 13 2.79 13.20 -5.03
C TYR A 13 3.58 13.09 -3.73
N GLN A 14 3.28 13.99 -2.80
CA GLN A 14 3.87 13.97 -1.47
C GLN A 14 2.77 13.84 -0.43
N THR A 15 2.98 12.92 0.53
CA THR A 15 2.03 12.65 1.59
C THR A 15 2.73 12.08 2.82
N THR A 16 2.02 11.81 3.89
CA THR A 16 2.53 11.10 5.06
C THR A 16 1.79 9.79 5.26
N PRO A 17 2.36 8.81 5.99
CA PRO A 17 1.68 7.55 6.28
C PRO A 17 0.30 7.76 6.92
N GLU A 18 0.18 8.75 7.81
CA GLU A 18 -1.08 9.08 8.49
C GLU A 18 -2.17 9.56 7.53
N ARG A 19 -1.78 10.36 6.53
CA ARG A 19 -2.71 10.85 5.50
C ARG A 19 -3.08 9.77 4.49
N MET A 20 -2.25 8.77 4.34
CA MET A 20 -2.55 7.63 3.49
C MET A 20 -3.47 6.62 4.16
N PHE A 21 -3.38 6.46 5.48
CA PHE A 21 -4.18 5.49 6.20
C PHE A 21 -5.62 5.96 6.39
N HIS A 22 -6.58 5.09 6.07
CA HIS A 22 -8.00 5.31 6.33
C HIS A 22 -8.46 4.46 7.51
N TYR A 23 -9.05 5.12 8.49
CA TYR A 23 -9.58 4.48 9.68
C TYR A 23 -10.96 3.89 9.39
N TYR A 24 -11.02 2.58 9.24
CA TYR A 24 -12.27 1.84 9.17
C TYR A 24 -12.67 1.33 10.57
N VAL A 25 -13.96 1.07 10.77
CA VAL A 25 -14.47 0.51 12.03
C VAL A 25 -13.74 -0.80 12.39
N ALA A 26 -13.56 -1.68 11.42
CA ALA A 26 -12.67 -2.84 11.54
C ALA A 26 -11.33 -2.49 10.89
N PRO A 27 -10.23 -2.44 11.67
CA PRO A 27 -8.92 -2.13 11.14
C PRO A 27 -8.51 -3.06 10.02
N GLN A 28 -7.93 -2.50 8.96
CA GLN A 28 -7.51 -3.25 7.79
C GLN A 28 -6.48 -2.46 6.97
N SER A 29 -5.79 -3.15 6.09
CA SER A 29 -4.92 -2.54 5.11
C SER A 29 -5.67 -1.58 4.21
N THR A 30 -5.11 -0.40 3.97
CA THR A 30 -5.74 0.66 3.18
C THR A 30 -4.73 1.35 2.26
N SER A 31 -5.25 2.17 1.35
CA SER A 31 -4.46 3.18 0.63
C SER A 31 -3.40 2.64 -0.33
N ASN A 32 -3.65 1.48 -0.92
CA ASN A 32 -2.78 0.99 -1.97
C ASN A 32 -2.74 1.96 -3.17
N ARG A 33 -1.54 2.24 -3.66
CA ARG A 33 -1.26 3.05 -4.86
C ARG A 33 -0.79 2.14 -5.98
N THR A 34 -1.35 2.30 -7.15
CA THR A 34 -1.02 1.50 -8.34
C THR A 34 -0.18 2.31 -9.31
N ASP A 35 0.53 1.61 -10.20
CA ASP A 35 1.33 2.21 -11.26
C ASP A 35 2.45 3.13 -10.74
N VAL A 36 2.95 2.81 -9.55
CA VAL A 36 4.07 3.51 -8.93
C VAL A 36 5.36 3.14 -9.64
N ARG A 37 6.20 4.11 -9.92
CA ARG A 37 7.50 3.91 -10.57
C ARG A 37 8.65 4.02 -9.59
N TRP A 38 8.49 4.87 -8.59
CA TRP A 38 9.45 5.05 -7.52
C TRP A 38 8.76 5.61 -6.27
N VAL A 39 9.34 5.33 -5.13
CA VAL A 39 8.93 5.89 -3.83
C VAL A 39 10.15 6.38 -3.08
N LYS A 40 10.08 7.58 -2.53
CA LYS A 40 11.03 8.07 -1.55
C LYS A 40 10.34 8.13 -0.19
N LEU A 41 10.85 7.37 0.76
CA LEU A 41 10.47 7.43 2.16
C LEU A 41 11.57 8.18 2.90
N ALA A 42 11.26 9.34 3.44
CA ALA A 42 12.23 10.17 4.11
C ALA A 42 11.62 10.79 5.37
N ASP A 43 12.47 11.02 6.35
CA ASP A 43 12.12 11.78 7.53
C ASP A 43 12.16 13.30 7.27
N THR A 44 12.02 14.09 8.33
CA THR A 44 12.01 15.55 8.26
C THR A 44 13.40 16.14 7.91
N SER A 45 14.49 15.39 8.08
CA SER A 45 15.83 15.78 7.67
C SER A 45 16.10 15.51 6.18
N GLY A 46 15.26 14.70 5.55
CA GLY A 46 15.39 14.25 4.16
C GLY A 46 16.12 12.92 4.03
N GLU A 47 16.60 12.37 5.14
CA GLU A 47 17.25 11.05 5.16
C GLU A 47 16.21 9.93 5.07
N GLY A 48 16.54 8.87 4.36
CA GLY A 48 15.60 7.78 4.20
C GLY A 48 15.99 6.75 3.15
N ILE A 49 14.98 6.20 2.49
CA ILE A 49 15.14 5.13 1.49
C ILE A 49 14.42 5.55 0.21
N PHE A 50 15.06 5.33 -0.90
CA PHE A 50 14.46 5.41 -2.22
C PHE A 50 14.28 4.00 -2.77
N VAL A 51 13.12 3.76 -3.36
CA VAL A 51 12.73 2.47 -3.95
C VAL A 51 12.31 2.71 -5.39
N GLU A 52 12.86 1.95 -6.29
CA GLU A 52 12.44 1.90 -7.69
C GLU A 52 12.40 0.46 -8.20
N SER A 53 11.77 0.26 -9.32
CA SER A 53 11.64 -1.04 -9.97
C SER A 53 11.78 -0.88 -11.48
N ASP A 54 12.15 -1.96 -12.15
CA ASP A 54 12.21 -2.08 -13.61
C ASP A 54 10.83 -1.90 -14.28
N ARG A 55 9.77 -2.12 -13.52
CA ARG A 55 8.38 -1.94 -13.95
C ARG A 55 7.54 -1.25 -12.88
N ALA A 56 6.37 -0.77 -13.28
CA ALA A 56 5.42 -0.21 -12.34
C ALA A 56 4.98 -1.25 -11.29
N PHE A 57 4.86 -0.81 -10.06
CA PHE A 57 4.50 -1.65 -8.91
C PHE A 57 3.37 -1.02 -8.10
N GLN A 58 2.92 -1.71 -7.09
CA GLN A 58 1.95 -1.21 -6.15
C GLN A 58 2.62 -0.92 -4.81
N PHE A 59 2.14 0.11 -4.14
CA PHE A 59 2.72 0.61 -2.92
C PHE A 59 1.64 0.97 -1.91
N SER A 60 1.84 0.54 -0.68
CA SER A 60 1.13 1.11 0.46
C SER A 60 2.06 1.28 1.65
N ILE A 61 1.71 2.19 2.54
CA ILE A 61 2.40 2.39 3.81
C ILE A 61 1.35 2.57 4.90
N ILE A 62 1.56 1.85 6.00
CA ILE A 62 0.62 1.79 7.12
C ILE A 62 1.39 2.16 8.39
N PRO A 63 0.88 3.11 9.23
CA PRO A 63 1.56 3.55 10.45
C PRO A 63 1.35 2.58 11.64
N PHE A 64 1.24 1.30 11.37
CA PHE A 64 1.06 0.20 12.31
C PHE A 64 1.73 -1.05 11.77
N SER A 65 2.06 -1.98 12.64
CA SER A 65 2.46 -3.33 12.21
C SER A 65 1.25 -4.13 11.71
N ASP A 66 1.47 -5.03 10.76
CA ASP A 66 0.42 -5.94 10.27
C ASP A 66 -0.15 -6.81 11.38
N VAL A 67 0.71 -7.22 12.33
CA VAL A 67 0.30 -8.00 13.50
C VAL A 67 -0.70 -7.23 14.36
N LEU A 68 -0.51 -5.94 14.52
CA LEU A 68 -1.43 -5.09 15.27
C LEU A 68 -2.76 -4.94 14.52
N LEU A 69 -2.71 -4.71 13.21
CA LEU A 69 -3.92 -4.62 12.38
C LEU A 69 -4.74 -5.91 12.40
N GLU A 70 -4.09 -7.06 12.37
CA GLU A 70 -4.76 -8.36 12.39
C GLU A 70 -5.45 -8.64 13.75
N LYS A 71 -4.84 -8.20 14.85
CA LYS A 71 -5.37 -8.41 16.20
C LYS A 71 -6.50 -7.43 16.54
N ALA A 72 -6.42 -6.20 16.07
CA ALA A 72 -7.36 -5.15 16.41
C ALA A 72 -8.73 -5.39 15.75
N ARG A 73 -9.76 -5.46 16.56
CA ARG A 73 -11.16 -5.60 16.11
C ARG A 73 -11.84 -4.23 15.90
N HIS A 74 -11.35 -3.23 16.61
CA HIS A 74 -11.89 -1.87 16.57
C HIS A 74 -10.77 -0.84 16.47
N ILE A 75 -11.09 0.30 15.90
CA ILE A 75 -10.15 1.40 15.66
C ILE A 75 -9.46 1.91 16.93
N ASN A 76 -10.14 1.90 18.06
CA ASN A 76 -9.62 2.33 19.35
C ASN A 76 -8.59 1.35 19.96
N GLU A 77 -8.44 0.18 19.37
CA GLU A 77 -7.44 -0.81 19.75
C GLU A 77 -6.11 -0.62 18.98
N LEU A 78 -6.10 0.28 17.99
CA LEU A 78 -4.90 0.62 17.23
C LEU A 78 -4.04 1.63 18.00
N GLU A 79 -3.17 1.13 18.84
CA GLU A 79 -2.12 1.93 19.45
C GLU A 79 -0.87 1.91 18.57
N ARG A 80 -0.20 3.06 18.46
CA ARG A 80 1.02 3.15 17.66
C ARG A 80 2.14 2.37 18.34
N ASP A 81 2.69 1.40 17.63
CA ASP A 81 3.85 0.61 18.04
C ASP A 81 5.18 1.20 17.54
N GLY A 82 5.14 2.36 16.89
CA GLY A 82 6.31 3.04 16.34
C GLY A 82 6.83 2.44 15.03
N LEU A 83 6.13 1.45 14.49
CA LEU A 83 6.48 0.79 13.24
C LEU A 83 5.71 1.37 12.06
N LEU A 84 6.33 1.33 10.91
CA LEU A 84 5.71 1.57 9.61
C LEU A 84 5.80 0.28 8.80
N THR A 85 4.66 -0.23 8.35
CA THR A 85 4.65 -1.34 7.42
C THR A 85 4.57 -0.80 6.00
N VAL A 86 5.51 -1.22 5.17
CA VAL A 86 5.61 -0.85 3.76
C VAL A 86 5.38 -2.08 2.91
N HIS A 87 4.38 -2.02 2.04
CA HIS A 87 4.11 -3.06 1.05
C HIS A 87 4.59 -2.59 -0.33
N LEU A 88 5.33 -3.46 -0.98
CA LEU A 88 5.81 -3.30 -2.35
C LEU A 88 5.36 -4.52 -3.14
N ASP A 89 4.31 -4.38 -3.91
CA ASP A 89 3.68 -5.50 -4.59
C ASP A 89 3.85 -5.39 -6.11
N ALA A 90 4.19 -6.50 -6.73
CA ALA A 90 4.23 -6.60 -8.19
C ALA A 90 2.83 -6.44 -8.80
N GLU A 91 1.87 -7.14 -8.23
CA GLU A 91 0.47 -7.16 -8.64
C GLU A 91 -0.40 -7.46 -7.41
N GLN A 92 -1.58 -6.85 -7.34
CA GLN A 92 -2.61 -7.22 -6.38
C GLN A 92 -3.91 -7.53 -7.11
N ALA A 93 -4.57 -8.59 -6.70
CA ALA A 93 -5.90 -8.89 -7.20
C ALA A 93 -6.88 -7.77 -6.81
N GLY A 94 -7.78 -7.43 -7.69
CA GLY A 94 -8.85 -6.51 -7.36
C GLY A 94 -9.68 -7.04 -6.20
N VAL A 95 -10.08 -6.18 -5.27
CA VAL A 95 -10.78 -6.62 -4.06
C VAL A 95 -12.22 -7.05 -4.33
N GLY A 96 -12.79 -6.69 -5.45
CA GLY A 96 -14.15 -7.07 -5.83
C GLY A 96 -15.19 -6.82 -4.73
N THR A 97 -16.39 -7.25 -4.97
CA THR A 97 -17.51 -7.14 -4.03
C THR A 97 -18.00 -8.51 -3.56
N ALA A 98 -17.17 -9.55 -3.68
CA ALA A 98 -17.54 -10.94 -3.46
C ALA A 98 -18.17 -11.24 -2.08
N THR A 99 -17.91 -10.41 -1.08
CA THR A 99 -18.57 -10.50 0.23
C THR A 99 -20.04 -10.10 0.22
N CYS A 100 -20.43 -9.21 -0.69
CA CYS A 100 -21.80 -8.68 -0.78
C CYS A 100 -22.29 -8.54 -2.23
N GLY A 101 -21.65 -9.20 -3.19
CA GLY A 101 -21.97 -9.07 -4.60
C GLY A 101 -21.06 -9.91 -5.51
N PRO A 102 -20.98 -9.59 -6.79
CA PRO A 102 -20.15 -10.33 -7.74
C PRO A 102 -18.69 -10.31 -7.35
N GLY A 103 -17.98 -11.38 -7.69
CA GLY A 103 -16.53 -11.47 -7.55
C GLY A 103 -15.78 -10.48 -8.44
N VAL A 104 -14.46 -10.53 -8.35
CA VAL A 104 -13.56 -9.71 -9.17
C VAL A 104 -13.74 -10.10 -10.64
N LEU A 105 -13.80 -9.11 -11.52
CA LEU A 105 -13.81 -9.37 -12.95
C LEU A 105 -12.53 -10.10 -13.39
N PRO A 106 -12.60 -11.05 -14.32
CA PRO A 106 -11.46 -11.86 -14.74
C PRO A 106 -10.20 -11.06 -15.09
N GLN A 107 -10.36 -9.89 -15.68
CA GLN A 107 -9.27 -9.01 -16.08
C GLN A 107 -8.48 -8.39 -14.91
N TYR A 108 -9.02 -8.45 -13.70
CA TYR A 108 -8.38 -7.93 -12.48
C TYR A 108 -7.93 -9.04 -11.54
N LEU A 109 -8.04 -10.29 -11.96
CA LEU A 109 -7.48 -11.42 -11.23
C LEU A 109 -5.98 -11.50 -11.47
N VAL A 110 -5.25 -11.82 -10.42
CA VAL A 110 -3.83 -12.18 -10.53
C VAL A 110 -3.74 -13.69 -10.74
N PRO A 111 -3.38 -14.16 -11.94
CA PRO A 111 -3.29 -15.57 -12.21
C PRO A 111 -2.06 -16.18 -11.52
N LEU A 112 -2.18 -17.45 -11.14
CA LEU A 112 -1.03 -18.23 -10.68
C LEU A 112 -0.10 -18.51 -11.86
N LYS A 113 0.94 -17.70 -12.00
CA LYS A 113 1.97 -17.84 -13.03
C LYS A 113 3.35 -17.61 -12.41
N LYS A 114 4.38 -18.18 -13.01
CA LYS A 114 5.76 -17.86 -12.61
C LYS A 114 6.02 -16.38 -12.89
N GLN A 115 6.40 -15.66 -11.88
CA GLN A 115 6.75 -14.23 -11.98
C GLN A 115 8.13 -13.99 -11.37
N SER A 116 8.84 -13.01 -11.91
CA SER A 116 9.97 -12.37 -11.25
C SER A 116 9.67 -10.88 -11.12
N PHE A 117 10.06 -10.31 -10.02
CA PHE A 117 9.89 -8.90 -9.73
C PHE A 117 11.13 -8.43 -8.97
N GLU A 118 11.68 -7.31 -9.40
CA GLU A 118 12.91 -6.78 -8.85
C GLU A 118 12.72 -5.32 -8.48
N PHE A 119 13.20 -4.94 -7.30
CA PHE A 119 13.34 -3.55 -6.92
C PHE A 119 14.70 -3.27 -6.32
N THR A 120 15.13 -2.05 -6.56
CA THR A 120 16.36 -1.51 -5.99
C THR A 120 16.02 -0.56 -4.85
N LEU A 121 16.69 -0.76 -3.72
CA LEU A 121 16.58 0.12 -2.55
C LEU A 121 17.94 0.75 -2.30
N TYR A 122 17.98 2.05 -2.13
CA TYR A 122 19.18 2.74 -1.73
C TYR A 122 18.92 3.88 -0.75
N PRO A 123 19.86 4.14 0.16
CA PRO A 123 19.71 5.24 1.11
C PRO A 123 19.75 6.59 0.39
N VAL A 124 18.99 7.53 0.90
CA VAL A 124 19.04 8.94 0.48
C VAL A 124 19.34 9.82 1.68
N LYS A 125 20.14 10.84 1.44
CA LYS A 125 20.50 11.86 2.41
C LYS A 125 19.93 13.20 2.01
#